data_8cd7e1521ec929936cae7e208ce92d8b
#
_entry.id   8cd7e1521ec929936cae7e208ce92d8b
#
_cell.length_a   1.000
_cell.length_b   1.000
_cell.length_c   1.000
_cell.angle_alpha   90.00
_cell.angle_beta   90.00
_cell.angle_gamma   90.00
#
_symmetry.space_group_name_H-M   'P 1'
#
loop_
_entity.id
_entity.type
_entity.pdbx_description
1 polymer ?
#
loop_
_entity_poly.entity_id
_entity_poly.type
_entity_poly.pdbx_seq_one_letter_code
_entity_poly.pdbx_strand_id
1 'polypeptide(L)'
;MIVRLILICSCWLIAACSNTSRFDGLPQQLSFHILDNDSKQFVYRLETRVAAMPQPRARQRAQQQRRFIPDKHDYKRLRERTDQVVFEAGYCRKGYLELDFRLAVNVQWIRGECREGATAQDRERFGRQGEIAL
;
A
#
# COMPACT_ATOMS: atom_id res chain seq x y z
N MET A 1 -5.73 -40.80 47.42
CA MET A 1 -5.57 -39.34 47.32
C MET A 1 -5.50 -39.01 45.84
N ILE A 2 -6.60 -38.53 45.27
CA ILE A 2 -6.73 -38.23 43.86
C ILE A 2 -6.36 -36.79 43.66
N VAL A 3 -5.18 -36.58 43.09
CA VAL A 3 -4.76 -35.26 42.69
C VAL A 3 -5.48 -34.94 41.34
N ARG A 4 -6.54 -34.17 41.45
CA ARG A 4 -7.22 -33.63 40.26
C ARG A 4 -6.30 -32.59 39.63
N LEU A 5 -5.64 -32.97 38.55
CA LEU A 5 -4.95 -32.12 37.64
C LEU A 5 -6.00 -31.32 36.86
N ILE A 6 -6.29 -30.12 37.30
CA ILE A 6 -7.11 -29.17 36.54
C ILE A 6 -6.23 -28.64 35.43
N LEU A 7 -6.37 -29.24 34.27
CA LEU A 7 -5.81 -28.69 33.02
C LEU A 7 -6.62 -27.45 32.65
N ILE A 8 -6.12 -26.29 33.09
CA ILE A 8 -6.61 -25.01 32.62
C ILE A 8 -6.12 -24.88 31.19
N CYS A 9 -6.95 -25.36 30.28
CA CYS A 9 -6.78 -25.09 28.85
C CYS A 9 -7.05 -23.60 28.63
N SER A 10 -5.99 -22.81 28.79
CA SER A 10 -6.01 -21.39 28.49
C SER A 10 -6.11 -21.24 26.98
N CYS A 11 -7.33 -21.29 26.44
CA CYS A 11 -7.61 -20.86 25.07
C CYS A 11 -7.30 -19.38 24.97
N TRP A 12 -6.06 -19.09 24.59
CA TRP A 12 -5.71 -17.77 24.06
C TRP A 12 -6.45 -17.63 22.73
N LEU A 13 -7.65 -17.08 22.80
CA LEU A 13 -8.31 -16.50 21.66
C LEU A 13 -7.44 -15.32 21.19
N ILE A 14 -6.51 -15.62 20.30
CA ILE A 14 -5.86 -14.58 19.51
C ILE A 14 -6.99 -14.04 18.63
N ALA A 15 -7.66 -13.02 19.11
CA ALA A 15 -8.48 -12.15 18.28
C ALA A 15 -7.52 -11.52 17.27
N ALA A 16 -7.29 -12.22 16.18
CA ALA A 16 -6.71 -11.59 15.00
C ALA A 16 -7.70 -10.52 14.57
N CYS A 17 -7.49 -9.30 15.04
CA CYS A 17 -8.07 -8.14 14.42
C CYS A 17 -7.53 -8.10 12.98
N SER A 18 -8.20 -8.79 12.09
CA SER A 18 -8.04 -8.56 10.66
C SER A 18 -8.54 -7.14 10.42
N ASN A 19 -7.64 -6.18 10.50
CA ASN A 19 -7.86 -4.88 9.91
C ASN A 19 -8.00 -5.11 8.41
N THR A 20 -9.21 -5.50 8.00
CA THR A 20 -9.58 -5.58 6.60
C THR A 20 -9.46 -4.18 6.07
N SER A 21 -8.33 -3.87 5.46
CA SER A 21 -8.08 -2.54 4.97
C SER A 21 -9.10 -2.25 3.88
N ARG A 22 -9.64 -1.03 3.86
CA ARG A 22 -10.61 -0.58 2.85
C ARG A 22 -10.09 -0.73 1.41
N PHE A 23 -8.83 -1.08 1.27
CA PHE A 23 -8.13 -1.30 0.01
C PHE A 23 -8.02 -2.78 -0.38
N ASP A 24 -8.48 -3.71 0.49
CA ASP A 24 -8.45 -5.13 0.17
C ASP A 24 -9.35 -5.42 -1.04
N GLY A 25 -8.77 -6.13 -2.00
CA GLY A 25 -9.43 -6.45 -3.25
C GLY A 25 -9.45 -5.34 -4.31
N LEU A 26 -8.77 -4.21 -4.07
CA LEU A 26 -8.47 -3.23 -5.11
C LEU A 26 -7.12 -3.58 -5.76
N PRO A 27 -6.96 -3.39 -7.08
CA PRO A 27 -5.67 -3.54 -7.74
C PRO A 27 -4.65 -2.57 -7.13
N GLN A 28 -3.57 -3.12 -6.61
CA GLN A 28 -2.47 -2.38 -6.01
C GLN A 28 -1.18 -2.77 -6.72
N GLN A 29 -0.31 -1.80 -6.93
CA GLN A 29 0.95 -1.99 -7.64
C GLN A 29 2.05 -1.16 -6.97
N LEU A 30 3.21 -1.77 -6.77
CA LEU A 30 4.43 -1.11 -6.37
C LEU A 30 5.42 -1.19 -7.52
N SER A 31 5.69 -0.06 -8.17
CA SER A 31 6.74 0.07 -9.18
C SER A 31 7.98 0.68 -8.53
N PHE A 32 9.15 0.23 -8.90
CA PHE A 32 10.41 0.72 -8.33
C PHE A 32 11.49 0.89 -9.37
N HIS A 33 12.42 1.82 -9.08
CA HIS A 33 13.55 2.15 -9.94
C HIS A 33 14.78 2.48 -9.08
N ILE A 34 15.89 1.78 -9.36
CA ILE A 34 17.19 2.05 -8.76
C ILE A 34 18.02 2.82 -9.79
N LEU A 35 18.36 4.05 -9.47
CA LEU A 35 19.14 4.95 -10.31
C LEU A 35 20.64 4.60 -10.29
N ASP A 36 21.41 5.15 -11.21
CA ASP A 36 22.86 4.90 -11.29
C ASP A 36 23.66 5.47 -10.11
N ASN A 37 23.11 6.50 -9.45
CA ASN A 37 23.64 7.09 -8.23
C ASN A 37 23.20 6.39 -6.94
N ASP A 38 22.71 5.15 -7.04
CA ASP A 38 22.16 4.34 -5.96
C ASP A 38 20.89 4.87 -5.30
N SER A 39 20.28 5.95 -5.81
CA SER A 39 18.97 6.39 -5.33
C SER A 39 17.89 5.36 -5.67
N LYS A 40 17.02 5.07 -4.71
CA LYS A 40 15.93 4.10 -4.80
C LYS A 40 14.61 4.83 -4.83
N GLN A 41 13.96 4.88 -5.98
CA GLN A 41 12.65 5.51 -6.14
C GLN A 41 11.56 4.48 -6.32
N PHE A 42 10.35 4.82 -5.91
CA PHE A 42 9.16 3.97 -6.08
C PHE A 42 7.92 4.81 -6.36
N VAL A 43 6.91 4.13 -6.93
CA VAL A 43 5.54 4.60 -7.02
C VAL A 43 4.63 3.50 -6.50
N TYR A 44 3.93 3.75 -5.41
CA TYR A 44 2.81 2.93 -4.98
C TYR A 44 1.53 3.46 -5.59
N ARG A 45 0.82 2.61 -6.31
CA ARG A 45 -0.41 2.95 -7.03
C ARG A 45 -1.56 2.06 -6.58
N LEU A 46 -2.70 2.68 -6.34
CA LEU A 46 -3.95 2.06 -6.01
C LEU A 46 -5.00 2.43 -7.06
N GLU A 47 -5.61 1.44 -7.70
CA GLU A 47 -6.69 1.66 -8.65
C GLU A 47 -8.03 1.40 -7.98
N THR A 48 -8.88 2.42 -7.93
CA THR A 48 -10.23 2.26 -7.43
C THR A 48 -11.14 1.73 -8.54
N ARG A 49 -11.95 0.71 -8.22
CA ARG A 49 -12.78 -0.05 -9.19
C ARG A 49 -13.90 0.77 -9.87
N VAL A 50 -13.70 2.04 -10.16
CA VAL A 50 -14.68 2.80 -10.93
C VAL A 50 -14.85 2.24 -12.36
N ALA A 51 -13.86 1.45 -12.84
CA ALA A 51 -13.89 0.84 -14.17
C ALA A 51 -14.82 -0.38 -14.31
N ALA A 52 -15.20 -1.03 -13.20
CA ALA A 52 -16.01 -2.26 -13.22
C ALA A 52 -17.52 -2.03 -12.99
N MET A 53 -17.94 -0.80 -12.73
CA MET A 53 -19.36 -0.49 -12.67
C MET A 53 -19.96 -0.38 -14.08
N PRO A 54 -21.21 -0.91 -14.29
CA PRO A 54 -21.93 -0.68 -15.54
C PRO A 54 -21.88 0.81 -15.85
N GLN A 55 -21.44 1.16 -17.07
CA GLN A 55 -21.11 2.52 -17.47
C GLN A 55 -22.22 3.51 -17.06
N PRO A 56 -22.10 4.30 -15.97
CA PRO A 56 -23.06 5.33 -15.72
C PRO A 56 -23.01 6.32 -16.87
N ARG A 57 -24.17 6.80 -17.29
CA ARG A 57 -24.29 7.80 -18.37
C ARG A 57 -23.32 8.95 -18.08
N ALA A 58 -22.72 9.53 -19.09
CA ALA A 58 -21.63 10.53 -18.99
C ALA A 58 -21.90 11.65 -17.96
N ARG A 59 -23.16 12.04 -17.78
CA ARG A 59 -23.61 13.04 -16.78
C ARG A 59 -23.44 12.56 -15.34
N GLN A 60 -23.65 11.27 -15.04
CA GLN A 60 -23.44 10.71 -13.70
C GLN A 60 -21.97 10.62 -13.33
N ARG A 61 -21.10 10.33 -14.31
CA ARG A 61 -19.63 10.35 -14.12
C ARG A 61 -19.13 11.74 -13.75
N ALA A 62 -19.59 12.76 -14.47
CA ALA A 62 -19.22 14.14 -14.19
C ALA A 62 -19.69 14.61 -12.79
N GLN A 63 -20.85 14.14 -12.33
CA GLN A 63 -21.34 14.42 -10.97
C GLN A 63 -20.58 13.66 -9.90
N GLN A 64 -20.20 12.41 -10.13
CA GLN A 64 -19.38 11.63 -9.20
C GLN A 64 -17.96 12.20 -9.07
N GLN A 65 -17.35 12.62 -10.17
CA GLN A 65 -16.05 13.29 -10.15
C GLN A 65 -16.10 14.63 -9.40
N ARG A 66 -17.20 15.37 -9.51
CA ARG A 66 -17.40 16.64 -8.78
C ARG A 66 -17.63 16.45 -7.27
N ARG A 67 -18.09 15.26 -6.84
CA ARG A 67 -18.36 14.94 -5.42
C ARG A 67 -17.15 14.38 -4.69
N PHE A 68 -16.13 13.94 -5.39
CA PHE A 68 -14.90 13.48 -4.75
C PHE A 68 -13.99 14.67 -4.49
N ILE A 69 -14.07 15.18 -3.30
CA ILE A 69 -13.11 16.13 -2.75
C ILE A 69 -12.21 15.31 -1.83
N PRO A 70 -10.94 15.05 -2.23
CA PRO A 70 -10.00 14.34 -1.37
C PRO A 70 -9.82 15.10 -0.06
N ASP A 71 -9.93 14.41 1.05
CA ASP A 71 -9.71 14.99 2.36
C ASP A 71 -8.41 14.51 3.02
N LYS A 72 -8.11 15.05 4.19
CA LYS A 72 -6.92 14.67 4.97
C LYS A 72 -6.89 13.19 5.34
N HIS A 73 -8.07 12.57 5.50
CA HIS A 73 -8.19 11.16 5.86
C HIS A 73 -7.87 10.25 4.69
N ASP A 74 -8.23 10.66 3.46
CA ASP A 74 -7.89 9.91 2.25
C ASP A 74 -6.37 9.89 2.04
N TYR A 75 -5.72 11.03 2.19
CA TYR A 75 -4.27 11.12 2.11
C TYR A 75 -3.59 10.29 3.22
N LYS A 76 -4.04 10.42 4.46
CA LYS A 76 -3.48 9.67 5.59
C LYS A 76 -3.55 8.17 5.35
N ARG A 77 -4.70 7.66 4.92
CA ARG A 77 -4.90 6.24 4.61
C ARG A 77 -4.00 5.75 3.48
N LEU A 78 -3.91 6.53 2.40
CA LEU A 78 -3.01 6.19 1.28
C LEU A 78 -1.58 6.11 1.75
N ARG A 79 -1.13 7.06 2.56
CA ARG A 79 0.22 7.10 3.11
C ARG A 79 0.51 5.92 4.03
N GLU A 80 -0.38 5.62 4.98
CA GLU A 80 -0.24 4.48 5.88
C GLU A 80 -0.16 3.15 5.11
N ARG A 81 -0.96 3.01 4.05
CA ARG A 81 -0.87 1.83 3.20
C ARG A 81 0.43 1.78 2.41
N THR A 82 0.89 2.92 1.90
CA THR A 82 2.20 3.01 1.22
C THR A 82 3.34 2.62 2.15
N ASP A 83 3.33 3.14 3.38
CA ASP A 83 4.33 2.83 4.41
C ASP A 83 4.39 1.32 4.66
N GLN A 84 3.23 0.69 4.84
CA GLN A 84 3.12 -0.76 5.04
C GLN A 84 3.67 -1.55 3.85
N VAL A 85 3.21 -1.25 2.65
CA VAL A 85 3.59 -1.98 1.42
C VAL A 85 5.08 -1.87 1.14
N VAL A 86 5.65 -0.67 1.23
CA VAL A 86 7.06 -0.43 0.98
C VAL A 86 7.95 -1.11 2.02
N PHE A 87 7.49 -1.14 3.28
CA PHE A 87 8.17 -1.84 4.37
C PHE A 87 8.10 -3.36 4.19
N GLU A 88 6.92 -3.91 3.92
CA GLU A 88 6.73 -5.36 3.70
C GLU A 88 7.51 -5.87 2.48
N ALA A 89 7.57 -5.08 1.41
CA ALA A 89 8.41 -5.38 0.26
C ALA A 89 9.91 -5.37 0.59
N GLY A 90 10.31 -4.72 1.68
CA GLY A 90 11.70 -4.54 2.10
C GLY A 90 12.48 -3.61 1.16
N TYR A 91 11.78 -2.77 0.40
CA TYR A 91 12.41 -1.87 -0.56
C TYR A 91 13.04 -0.65 0.11
N CYS A 92 12.33 0.04 1.01
CA CYS A 92 12.87 1.13 1.82
C CYS A 92 12.94 0.70 3.30
N ARG A 93 14.11 0.31 3.77
CA ARG A 93 14.30 -0.20 5.15
C ARG A 93 14.38 0.90 6.21
N LYS A 94 14.78 2.10 5.80
CA LYS A 94 14.91 3.28 6.68
C LYS A 94 13.82 4.33 6.44
N GLY A 95 12.73 3.90 5.79
CA GLY A 95 11.67 4.81 5.37
C GLY A 95 12.04 5.57 4.09
N TYR A 96 11.19 6.53 3.74
CA TYR A 96 11.34 7.28 2.50
C TYR A 96 11.02 8.77 2.68
N LEU A 97 11.37 9.55 1.68
CA LEU A 97 10.93 10.92 1.46
C LEU A 97 9.81 10.87 0.41
N GLU A 98 8.67 11.43 0.73
CA GLU A 98 7.61 11.60 -0.25
C GLU A 98 8.01 12.72 -1.22
N LEU A 99 7.96 12.42 -2.51
CA LEU A 99 8.30 13.37 -3.57
C LEU A 99 7.05 14.00 -4.18
N ASP A 100 5.99 13.18 -4.32
CA ASP A 100 4.74 13.60 -4.96
C ASP A 100 3.61 12.63 -4.64
N PHE A 101 2.36 13.07 -4.75
CA PHE A 101 1.18 12.21 -4.58
C PHE A 101 0.00 12.69 -5.42
N ARG A 102 -0.93 11.80 -5.65
CA ARG A 102 -2.21 12.11 -6.29
C ARG A 102 -3.35 11.38 -5.62
N LEU A 103 -4.43 12.11 -5.39
CA LEU A 103 -5.71 11.59 -4.94
C LEU A 103 -6.76 11.90 -6.01
N ALA A 104 -7.20 10.88 -6.72
CA ALA A 104 -8.28 10.99 -7.69
C ALA A 104 -9.27 9.84 -7.50
N VAL A 105 -10.47 9.98 -8.04
CA VAL A 105 -11.55 9.00 -7.89
C VAL A 105 -11.17 7.61 -8.37
N ASN A 106 -10.42 7.54 -9.45
CA ASN A 106 -10.10 6.30 -10.16
C ASN A 106 -8.67 5.79 -9.91
N VAL A 107 -7.80 6.65 -9.42
CA VAL A 107 -6.40 6.31 -9.15
C VAL A 107 -5.84 7.17 -8.03
N GLN A 108 -5.14 6.54 -7.12
CA GLN A 108 -4.40 7.20 -6.06
C GLN A 108 -2.97 6.67 -6.10
N TRP A 109 -1.99 7.53 -5.86
CA TRP A 109 -0.62 7.09 -5.81
C TRP A 109 0.25 8.02 -4.96
N ILE A 110 1.34 7.45 -4.44
CA ILE A 110 2.45 8.15 -3.80
C ILE A 110 3.74 7.77 -4.52
N ARG A 111 4.56 8.76 -4.84
CA ARG A 111 5.93 8.59 -5.30
C ARG A 111 6.87 9.00 -4.18
N GLY A 112 7.85 8.17 -3.91
CA GLY A 112 8.84 8.40 -2.88
C GLY A 112 10.25 7.97 -3.28
N GLU A 113 11.21 8.40 -2.47
CA GLU A 113 12.61 8.02 -2.56
C GLU A 113 13.06 7.48 -1.20
N CYS A 114 13.65 6.29 -1.17
CA CYS A 114 14.15 5.71 0.07
C CYS A 114 15.23 6.60 0.69
N ARG A 115 15.27 6.64 2.02
CA ARG A 115 16.29 7.41 2.75
C ARG A 115 17.68 6.79 2.65
N GLU A 116 17.76 5.50 2.37
CA GLU A 116 19.00 4.78 2.11
C GLU A 116 19.21 4.52 0.62
N GLY A 117 20.45 4.51 0.20
CA GLY A 117 20.85 4.10 -1.15
C GLY A 117 20.72 2.60 -1.37
N ALA A 118 20.77 2.20 -2.63
CA ALA A 118 20.76 0.81 -3.03
C ALA A 118 22.08 0.11 -2.69
N THR A 119 21.97 -1.09 -2.12
CA THR A 119 23.09 -2.00 -1.94
C THR A 119 23.22 -2.96 -3.12
N ALA A 120 24.31 -3.70 -3.20
CA ALA A 120 24.47 -4.78 -4.18
C ALA A 120 23.31 -5.81 -4.07
N GLN A 121 22.91 -6.13 -2.83
CA GLN A 121 21.80 -7.04 -2.57
C GLN A 121 20.44 -6.47 -3.06
N ASP A 122 20.22 -5.16 -2.92
CA ASP A 122 19.01 -4.52 -3.45
C ASP A 122 18.98 -4.62 -4.98
N ARG A 123 20.12 -4.41 -5.64
CA ARG A 123 20.22 -4.54 -7.11
C ARG A 123 20.03 -5.96 -7.59
N GLU A 124 20.51 -6.94 -6.86
CA GLU A 124 20.28 -8.36 -7.15
C GLU A 124 18.79 -8.72 -6.98
N ARG A 125 18.16 -8.28 -5.89
CA ARG A 125 16.78 -8.63 -5.55
C ARG A 125 15.75 -7.93 -6.42
N PHE A 126 15.92 -6.64 -6.68
CA PHE A 126 14.92 -5.80 -7.35
C PHE A 126 15.31 -5.46 -8.80
N GLY A 127 16.58 -5.64 -9.20
CA GLY A 127 17.07 -5.16 -10.49
C GLY A 127 17.11 -3.63 -10.56
N ARG A 128 17.22 -3.09 -11.78
CA ARG A 128 17.20 -1.64 -11.98
C ARG A 128 15.78 -1.06 -11.91
N GLN A 129 14.80 -1.81 -12.36
CA GLN A 129 13.38 -1.44 -12.32
C GLN A 129 12.51 -2.68 -12.31
N GLY A 130 11.33 -2.57 -11.73
CA GLY A 130 10.38 -3.66 -11.68
C GLY A 130 9.05 -3.23 -11.08
N GLU A 131 8.14 -4.19 -11.02
CA GLU A 131 6.79 -4.01 -10.49
C GLU A 131 6.38 -5.23 -9.68
N ILE A 132 5.65 -4.97 -8.60
CA ILE A 132 5.03 -5.99 -7.76
C ILE A 132 3.54 -5.69 -7.73
N ALA A 133 2.73 -6.64 -8.21
CA ALA A 133 1.28 -6.64 -7.99
C ALA A 133 1.00 -7.17 -6.57
N LEU A 134 0.07 -6.52 -5.84
CA LEU A 134 -0.20 -6.74 -4.43
C LEU A 134 -1.63 -7.21 -4.20
#